data_41744db708c7d97fd41fb0e5cdc38371
#
_entry.id   41744db708c7d97fd41fb0e5cdc38371
#
_cell.length_a   1.000
_cell.length_b   1.000
_cell.length_c   1.000
_cell.angle_alpha   90.00
_cell.angle_beta   90.00
_cell.angle_gamma   90.00
#
_symmetry.space_group_name_H-M   'P 1'
#
loop_
_entity.id
_entity.type
_entity.pdbx_description
1 polymer ?
#
loop_
_entity_poly.entity_id
_entity_poly.type
_entity_poly.pdbx_seq_one_letter_code
_entity_poly.pdbx_strand_id
1 'polypeptide(L)'
;MVEIVTRNFWWPGVTREVKRYVEGCDVYQRNKNYIEQPAGKLMPNSIPNKAWTHILADFITKLPLAMGYDSILVVVDWFTKMAYFVPTTKKTMAEGLAQLFRDNV
;
A
#
# COMPACT_ATOMS: atom_id res chain seq x y z
N MET A 1 -11.36 -3.37 30.07
CA MET A 1 -10.56 -4.46 30.73
C MET A 1 -10.32 -4.17 32.22
N VAL A 2 -9.77 -3.01 32.61
CA VAL A 2 -9.56 -2.65 34.03
C VAL A 2 -10.86 -2.80 34.83
N GLU A 3 -11.96 -2.23 34.37
CA GLU A 3 -13.27 -2.27 35.03
C GLU A 3 -13.80 -3.70 35.26
N ILE A 4 -13.55 -4.62 34.35
CA ILE A 4 -13.95 -6.03 34.46
C ILE A 4 -13.17 -6.72 35.60
N VAL A 5 -11.86 -6.47 35.66
CA VAL A 5 -10.98 -7.07 36.67
C VAL A 5 -11.27 -6.49 38.07
N THR A 6 -11.40 -5.19 38.16
CA THR A 6 -11.63 -4.50 39.45
C THR A 6 -13.01 -4.73 40.04
N ARG A 7 -13.95 -5.27 39.26
CA ARG A 7 -15.26 -5.68 39.76
C ARG A 7 -15.17 -6.83 40.78
N ASN A 8 -14.25 -7.78 40.53
CA ASN A 8 -14.15 -9.02 41.30
C ASN A 8 -12.83 -9.14 42.10
N PHE A 9 -11.82 -8.35 41.76
CA PHE A 9 -10.48 -8.46 42.32
C PHE A 9 -9.92 -7.08 42.68
N TRP A 10 -9.26 -7.00 43.82
CA TRP A 10 -8.58 -5.79 44.25
C TRP A 10 -7.22 -6.11 44.86
N TRP A 11 -6.19 -5.36 44.45
CA TRP A 11 -4.88 -5.31 45.08
C TRP A 11 -4.22 -3.94 44.84
N PRO A 12 -3.24 -3.53 45.64
CA PRO A 12 -2.53 -2.28 45.42
C PRO A 12 -1.86 -2.25 44.06
N GLY A 13 -2.21 -1.28 43.19
CA GLY A 13 -1.61 -1.13 41.88
C GLY A 13 -2.33 -1.86 40.71
N VAL A 14 -3.47 -2.53 40.98
CA VAL A 14 -4.25 -3.30 39.98
C VAL A 14 -4.44 -2.55 38.66
N THR A 15 -4.80 -1.29 38.70
CA THR A 15 -5.05 -0.50 37.49
C THR A 15 -3.81 -0.37 36.60
N ARG A 16 -2.64 -0.13 37.23
CA ARG A 16 -1.37 0.00 36.53
C ARG A 16 -0.91 -1.33 35.92
N GLU A 17 -1.04 -2.40 36.69
CA GLU A 17 -0.65 -3.73 36.24
C GLU A 17 -1.54 -4.25 35.12
N VAL A 18 -2.84 -4.09 35.22
CA VAL A 18 -3.78 -4.49 34.17
C VAL A 18 -3.55 -3.68 32.89
N LYS A 19 -3.29 -2.36 32.99
CA LYS A 19 -2.93 -1.55 31.81
C LYS A 19 -1.65 -2.07 31.15
N ARG A 20 -0.60 -2.29 31.93
CA ARG A 20 0.68 -2.80 31.44
C ARG A 20 0.53 -4.15 30.73
N TYR A 21 -0.24 -5.06 31.32
CA TYR A 21 -0.54 -6.37 30.71
C TYR A 21 -1.25 -6.23 29.36
N VAL A 22 -2.28 -5.39 29.28
CA VAL A 22 -3.04 -5.14 28.04
C VAL A 22 -2.19 -4.47 26.97
N GLU A 23 -1.33 -3.52 27.35
CA GLU A 23 -0.41 -2.86 26.42
C GLU A 23 0.64 -3.83 25.84
N GLY A 24 1.07 -4.82 26.63
CA GLY A 24 2.00 -5.86 26.16
C GLY A 24 1.35 -7.05 25.45
N CYS A 25 0.03 -7.12 25.41
CA CYS A 25 -0.69 -8.27 24.80
C CYS A 25 -0.80 -8.09 23.27
N ASP A 26 -0.01 -8.85 22.50
CA ASP A 26 0.00 -8.82 21.03
C ASP A 26 -1.39 -9.09 20.42
N VAL A 27 -2.09 -10.11 20.91
CA VAL A 27 -3.44 -10.47 20.43
C VAL A 27 -4.43 -9.32 20.66
N TYR A 28 -4.38 -8.69 21.82
CA TYR A 28 -5.25 -7.56 22.12
C TYR A 28 -4.92 -6.35 21.23
N GLN A 29 -3.65 -6.05 21.05
CA GLN A 29 -3.22 -4.90 20.25
C GLN A 29 -3.59 -5.06 18.77
N ARG A 30 -3.49 -6.25 18.21
CA ARG A 30 -3.89 -6.52 16.82
C ARG A 30 -5.40 -6.43 16.59
N ASN A 31 -6.21 -6.84 17.58
CA ASN A 31 -7.67 -6.88 17.45
C ASN A 31 -8.37 -5.61 17.99
N LYS A 32 -7.61 -4.69 18.58
CA LYS A 32 -8.18 -3.46 19.12
C LYS A 32 -8.56 -2.51 17.99
N ASN A 33 -9.82 -2.11 17.95
CA ASN A 33 -10.24 -1.00 17.10
C ASN A 33 -9.63 0.30 17.66
N TYR A 34 -8.67 0.87 16.94
CA TYR A 34 -8.14 2.18 17.26
C TYR A 34 -9.16 3.23 16.85
N ILE A 35 -9.54 4.08 17.80
CA ILE A 35 -10.27 5.31 17.48
C ILE A 35 -9.20 6.29 16.98
N GLU A 36 -8.90 6.20 15.69
CA GLU A 36 -8.02 7.16 15.04
C GLU A 36 -8.83 8.42 14.71
N GLN A 37 -8.14 9.55 14.70
CA GLN A 37 -8.74 10.77 14.18
C GLN A 37 -9.09 10.55 12.71
N PRO A 38 -10.20 11.15 12.21
CA PRO A 38 -10.53 11.08 10.80
C PRO A 38 -9.31 11.46 9.96
N ALA A 39 -9.02 10.67 8.93
CA ALA A 39 -7.93 10.98 8.01
C ALA A 39 -8.11 12.41 7.49
N GLY A 40 -7.02 13.16 7.44
CA GLY A 40 -7.03 14.52 6.90
C GLY A 40 -7.52 14.52 5.45
N LYS A 41 -7.89 15.70 4.95
CA LYS A 41 -8.26 15.84 3.54
C LYS A 41 -7.09 15.44 2.64
N LEU A 42 -7.41 14.74 1.55
CA LEU A 42 -6.40 14.42 0.53
C LEU A 42 -5.82 15.73 -0.02
N MET A 43 -4.50 15.81 0.00
CA MET A 43 -3.78 16.91 -0.64
C MET A 43 -3.53 16.52 -2.10
N PRO A 44 -3.98 17.33 -3.07
CA PRO A 44 -3.71 17.04 -4.47
C PRO A 44 -2.21 17.15 -4.76
N ASN A 45 -1.69 16.23 -5.57
CA ASN A 45 -0.34 16.34 -6.09
C ASN A 45 -0.27 17.50 -7.09
N SER A 46 0.88 18.17 -7.16
CA SER A 46 1.12 19.20 -8.17
C SER A 46 1.02 18.60 -9.58
N ILE A 47 0.26 19.25 -10.46
CA ILE A 47 0.14 18.82 -11.84
C ILE A 47 1.37 19.33 -12.61
N PRO A 48 2.12 18.46 -13.32
CA PRO A 48 3.23 18.89 -14.15
C PRO A 48 2.71 19.81 -15.29
N ASN A 49 3.53 20.72 -15.75
CA ASN A 49 3.19 21.68 -16.81
C ASN A 49 3.70 21.28 -18.19
N LYS A 50 4.38 20.14 -18.30
CA LYS A 50 4.93 19.60 -19.55
C LYS A 50 4.69 18.11 -19.65
N ALA A 51 4.45 17.63 -20.88
CA ALA A 51 4.36 16.22 -21.18
C ALA A 51 5.70 15.50 -20.88
N TRP A 52 5.60 14.26 -20.45
CA TRP A 52 6.71 13.32 -20.21
C TRP A 52 7.72 13.75 -19.13
N THR A 53 7.36 14.70 -18.28
CA THR A 53 8.18 15.07 -17.10
C THR A 53 7.87 14.21 -15.88
N HIS A 54 6.63 13.73 -15.78
CA HIS A 54 6.18 12.84 -14.71
C HIS A 54 5.38 11.70 -15.32
N ILE A 55 5.85 10.50 -15.09
CA ILE A 55 5.22 9.29 -15.61
C ILE A 55 4.78 8.39 -14.44
N LEU A 56 3.74 7.62 -14.71
CA LEU A 56 3.29 6.53 -13.85
C LEU A 56 3.54 5.23 -14.60
N ALA A 57 4.10 4.24 -13.93
CA ALA A 57 4.29 2.91 -14.48
C ALA A 57 3.68 1.89 -13.52
N ASP A 58 2.96 0.92 -14.06
CA ASP A 58 2.34 -0.15 -13.31
C ASP A 58 2.32 -1.45 -14.12
N PHE A 59 2.21 -2.60 -13.43
CA PHE A 59 2.12 -3.90 -14.05
C PHE A 59 0.75 -4.54 -13.79
N ILE A 60 0.07 -4.90 -14.86
CA ILE A 60 -1.08 -5.78 -14.82
C ILE A 60 -0.57 -7.20 -15.03
N THR A 61 -0.63 -8.04 -14.00
CA THR A 61 -0.09 -9.39 -13.97
C THR A 61 -1.19 -10.44 -13.86
N LYS A 62 -0.84 -11.72 -14.01
CA LYS A 62 -1.76 -12.86 -13.93
C LYS A 62 -2.83 -12.86 -15.02
N LEU A 63 -2.51 -12.31 -16.18
CA LEU A 63 -3.36 -12.42 -17.36
C LEU A 63 -3.25 -13.82 -17.98
N PRO A 64 -4.28 -14.26 -18.72
CA PRO A 64 -4.17 -15.46 -19.54
C PRO A 64 -2.99 -15.35 -20.51
N LEU A 65 -2.26 -16.46 -20.70
CA LEU A 65 -1.12 -16.48 -21.60
C LEU A 65 -1.60 -16.24 -23.05
N ALA A 66 -1.09 -15.20 -23.67
CA ALA A 66 -1.37 -14.85 -25.05
C ALA A 66 -0.06 -14.50 -25.77
N MET A 67 0.23 -15.15 -26.89
CA MET A 67 1.45 -14.94 -27.69
C MET A 67 2.77 -14.95 -26.87
N GLY A 68 2.80 -15.72 -25.76
CA GLY A 68 3.98 -15.81 -24.89
C GLY A 68 4.06 -14.78 -23.78
N TYR A 69 3.07 -13.87 -23.66
CA TYR A 69 2.99 -12.84 -22.65
C TYR A 69 1.87 -13.15 -21.64
N ASP A 70 2.08 -12.85 -20.36
CA ASP A 70 1.13 -13.04 -19.25
C ASP A 70 0.93 -11.78 -18.42
N SER A 71 1.52 -10.69 -18.85
CA SER A 71 1.52 -9.42 -18.13
C SER A 71 1.61 -8.23 -19.08
N ILE A 72 1.16 -7.07 -18.64
CA ILE A 72 1.24 -5.82 -19.39
C ILE A 72 1.92 -4.78 -18.51
N LEU A 73 2.94 -4.13 -19.04
CA LEU A 73 3.47 -2.89 -18.47
C LEU A 73 2.63 -1.72 -19.00
N VAL A 74 2.06 -0.94 -18.11
CA VAL A 74 1.31 0.27 -18.43
C VAL A 74 2.16 1.47 -18.03
N VAL A 75 2.40 2.37 -18.98
CA VAL A 75 3.11 3.64 -18.72
C VAL A 75 2.18 4.78 -19.09
N VAL A 76 1.93 5.70 -18.17
CA VAL A 76 1.01 6.83 -18.37
C VAL A 76 1.75 8.14 -18.11
N ASP A 77 1.70 9.05 -19.06
CA ASP A 77 2.11 10.43 -18.83
C ASP A 77 1.11 11.15 -17.91
N TRP A 78 1.62 11.73 -16.83
CA TRP A 78 0.76 12.40 -15.84
C TRP A 78 0.03 13.61 -16.40
N PHE A 79 0.67 14.38 -17.30
CA PHE A 79 0.10 15.61 -17.85
C PHE A 79 -0.93 15.35 -18.93
N THR A 80 -0.56 14.62 -19.99
CA THR A 80 -1.44 14.37 -21.15
C THR A 80 -2.42 13.22 -20.94
N LYS A 81 -2.16 12.35 -19.95
CA LYS A 81 -2.89 11.07 -19.74
C LYS A 81 -2.70 10.07 -20.90
N MET A 82 -1.75 10.32 -21.77
CA MET A 82 -1.37 9.37 -22.82
C MET A 82 -0.81 8.10 -22.18
N ALA A 83 -1.24 6.95 -22.65
CA ALA A 83 -0.85 5.65 -22.12
C ALA A 83 -0.19 4.77 -23.18
N TYR A 84 0.88 4.08 -22.77
CA TYR A 84 1.49 2.97 -23.52
C TYR A 84 1.23 1.66 -22.82
N PHE A 85 0.88 0.64 -23.60
CA PHE A 85 0.65 -0.72 -23.10
C PHE A 85 1.66 -1.65 -23.77
N VAL A 86 2.61 -2.16 -23.00
CA VAL A 86 3.71 -2.99 -23.50
C VAL A 86 3.53 -4.42 -22.99
N PRO A 87 3.33 -5.41 -23.88
CA PRO A 87 3.21 -6.79 -23.46
C PRO A 87 4.52 -7.30 -22.86
N THR A 88 4.43 -8.01 -21.75
CA THR A 88 5.59 -8.50 -21.01
C THR A 88 5.27 -9.80 -20.28
N THR A 89 6.23 -10.32 -19.52
CA THR A 89 6.04 -11.49 -18.69
C THR A 89 6.30 -11.16 -17.23
N LYS A 90 5.66 -11.89 -16.32
CA LYS A 90 5.91 -11.76 -14.87
C LYS A 90 7.37 -12.03 -14.44
N LYS A 91 8.19 -12.61 -15.32
CA LYS A 91 9.61 -12.88 -15.07
C LYS A 91 10.52 -11.70 -15.39
N THR A 92 9.97 -10.62 -15.95
CA THR A 92 10.75 -9.43 -16.33
C THR A 92 11.34 -8.79 -15.09
N MET A 93 12.67 -8.70 -15.05
CA MET A 93 13.45 -8.05 -13.98
C MET A 93 13.70 -6.58 -14.31
N ALA A 94 14.34 -5.85 -13.39
CA ALA A 94 14.58 -4.41 -13.53
C ALA A 94 15.32 -4.03 -14.81
N GLU A 95 16.30 -4.83 -15.23
CA GLU A 95 17.05 -4.60 -16.48
C GLU A 95 16.16 -4.75 -17.72
N GLY A 96 15.31 -5.81 -17.74
CA GLY A 96 14.33 -6.01 -18.80
C GLY A 96 13.28 -4.90 -18.85
N LEU A 97 12.85 -4.39 -17.67
CA LEU A 97 11.96 -3.24 -17.58
C LEU A 97 12.59 -1.99 -18.20
N ALA A 98 13.84 -1.71 -17.88
CA ALA A 98 14.56 -0.56 -18.45
C ALA A 98 14.68 -0.64 -19.97
N GLN A 99 14.91 -1.83 -20.52
CA GLN A 99 14.91 -2.06 -21.97
C GLN A 99 13.53 -1.86 -22.58
N LEU A 100 12.47 -2.45 -22.00
CA LEU A 100 11.09 -2.26 -22.47
C LEU A 100 10.68 -0.79 -22.48
N PHE A 101 11.07 -0.05 -21.44
CA PHE A 101 10.79 1.37 -21.34
C PHE A 101 11.50 2.16 -22.45
N ARG A 102 12.81 1.96 -22.63
CA ARG A 102 13.61 2.64 -23.65
C ARG A 102 13.13 2.38 -25.08
N ASP A 103 12.65 1.14 -25.34
CA ASP A 103 12.30 0.70 -26.71
C ASP A 103 10.86 1.06 -27.10
N ASN A 104 9.99 1.41 -26.14
CA ASN A 104 8.56 1.63 -26.36
C ASN A 104 8.03 3.00 -25.91
N VAL A 105 8.79 3.75 -25.12
CA VAL A 105 8.39 5.05 -24.55
C VAL A 105 9.41 6.13 -24.89
#